data_7c0a80a313af15cad3e84614e73b9155
#
_entry.id   7c0a80a313af15cad3e84614e73b9155
#
_cell.length_a   1.000
_cell.length_b   1.000
_cell.length_c   1.000
_cell.angle_alpha   90.00
_cell.angle_beta   90.00
_cell.angle_gamma   90.00
#
_symmetry.space_group_name_H-M   'P 1'
#
loop_
_entity.id
_entity.type
_entity.pdbx_description
1 polymer ?
#
loop_
_entity_poly.entity_id
_entity_poly.type
_entity_poly.pdbx_seq_one_letter_code
_entity_poly.pdbx_strand_id
1 'polypeptide(L)'
;MKKTLASLLLALIILLAGCSRSPLPPENSDSANLPAAERIDTHATTTIVTYLPSVDNRQLIQRSREMVVPEGQMLLQAAIVNLLSETGDERTTPLFGGGASLKSMTKSRNVLLIDITSQLALEAMDEQMLLNSVSALVNTVTANSKVEYIHLWINGQALASRGVLTNPLTSLDTNLEQLWILHKYYMEAGEISPDQSERQVLFYTDASGEYLLASAGEPVTRSGNLVDDLIQRMRQAPADAPELVSAIPSTLTLSKSPQLEMTQEGEQVVSVWFSSPKYENFSGQKAYLLAGAITMAIYCNFPDVDSVLIYVDNRLVTSLPDVNFPSGESLTSEMFLSSVADMTTLYFPHQQTGKLVAVQRATNQSDTSQLRVRVDELIRGPLAGEDSALTYAFSVGITSQDLISVQSQGGCATVNFSSNFESYYPTDPDKERLMIYSIVNTLTSEPSINRVQILVEDRRVGALGAIDLTNPLIRNPGIIQANP
;
A
#
# COMPACT_ATOMS: atom_id res chain seq x y z
N MET A 1 21.05 64.89 -17.43
CA MET A 1 20.23 63.87 -18.04
C MET A 1 19.05 63.53 -17.08
N LYS A 2 18.07 64.39 -17.08
CA LYS A 2 16.80 64.28 -16.35
C LYS A 2 15.76 64.83 -17.34
N LYS A 3 14.99 63.98 -17.99
CA LYS A 3 13.76 64.30 -18.76
C LYS A 3 13.50 63.11 -19.69
N THR A 4 12.86 62.03 -19.24
CA THR A 4 12.17 61.04 -20.07
C THR A 4 11.44 60.00 -19.23
N LEU A 5 10.80 60.39 -18.12
CA LEU A 5 9.99 59.47 -17.30
C LEU A 5 8.60 60.01 -16.96
N ALA A 6 8.10 60.98 -17.71
CA ALA A 6 6.81 61.63 -17.42
C ALA A 6 5.76 61.47 -18.53
N SER A 7 6.04 60.68 -19.58
CA SER A 7 5.11 60.54 -20.74
C SER A 7 4.45 59.18 -20.90
N LEU A 8 4.62 58.27 -19.93
CA LEU A 8 4.02 56.91 -20.03
C LEU A 8 2.87 56.66 -19.02
N LEU A 9 2.46 57.66 -18.25
CA LEU A 9 1.39 57.49 -17.24
C LEU A 9 0.09 58.23 -17.62
N LEU A 10 -0.01 58.79 -18.80
CA LEU A 10 -1.22 59.54 -19.24
C LEU A 10 -1.99 58.90 -20.41
N ALA A 11 -1.58 57.71 -20.84
CA ALA A 11 -2.24 56.98 -21.94
C ALA A 11 -3.14 55.80 -21.48
N LEU A 12 -3.37 55.62 -20.18
CA LEU A 12 -4.16 54.49 -19.66
C LEU A 12 -5.51 54.88 -19.01
N ILE A 13 -5.97 56.12 -19.19
CA ILE A 13 -7.23 56.59 -18.57
C ILE A 13 -8.34 56.96 -19.60
N ILE A 14 -8.17 56.75 -20.90
CA ILE A 14 -9.18 57.12 -21.90
C ILE A 14 -9.69 55.92 -22.72
N LEU A 15 -9.88 54.76 -22.12
CA LEU A 15 -10.54 53.64 -22.80
C LEU A 15 -11.62 52.93 -21.95
N LEU A 16 -12.33 53.69 -21.10
CA LEU A 16 -13.46 53.19 -20.32
C LEU A 16 -14.70 54.10 -20.47
N ALA A 17 -15.08 54.42 -21.68
CA ALA A 17 -16.40 55.00 -21.91
C ALA A 17 -16.91 54.61 -23.29
N GLY A 18 -17.81 53.65 -23.35
CA GLY A 18 -18.61 53.41 -24.54
C GLY A 18 -18.80 51.92 -24.91
N CYS A 19 -19.62 51.21 -24.13
CA CYS A 19 -20.37 50.07 -24.67
C CYS A 19 -21.81 50.17 -24.15
N SER A 20 -22.70 50.52 -25.04
CA SER A 20 -24.15 50.50 -24.88
C SER A 20 -24.63 49.09 -24.53
N ARG A 21 -25.38 48.96 -23.45
CA ARG A 21 -26.11 47.76 -23.07
C ARG A 21 -27.22 47.49 -24.07
N SER A 22 -27.12 46.40 -24.80
CA SER A 22 -28.27 45.76 -25.43
C SER A 22 -29.07 45.03 -24.33
N PRO A 23 -30.40 45.07 -24.32
CA PRO A 23 -31.19 44.33 -23.34
C PRO A 23 -31.07 42.83 -23.60
N LEU A 24 -30.70 42.06 -22.57
CA LEU A 24 -30.77 40.63 -22.57
C LEU A 24 -32.23 40.17 -22.68
N PRO A 25 -32.52 39.07 -23.39
CA PRO A 25 -33.86 38.50 -23.37
C PRO A 25 -34.22 38.00 -21.97
N PRO A 26 -35.51 37.93 -21.60
CA PRO A 26 -35.95 37.57 -20.27
C PRO A 26 -35.47 36.14 -19.96
N GLU A 27 -34.73 35.98 -18.89
CA GLU A 27 -34.40 34.71 -18.27
C GLU A 27 -35.71 33.97 -17.92
N ASN A 28 -35.99 32.87 -18.59
CA ASN A 28 -37.01 31.94 -18.15
C ASN A 28 -36.57 31.41 -16.78
N SER A 29 -37.19 31.89 -15.74
CA SER A 29 -37.06 31.43 -14.37
C SER A 29 -37.86 30.12 -14.17
N ASP A 30 -37.35 29.03 -14.76
CA ASP A 30 -37.68 27.66 -14.35
C ASP A 30 -36.38 26.89 -14.08
N SER A 31 -35.48 27.50 -13.32
CA SER A 31 -34.56 26.71 -12.53
C SER A 31 -35.36 26.19 -11.34
N ALA A 32 -35.93 24.99 -11.50
CA ALA A 32 -36.40 24.19 -10.37
C ALA A 32 -35.39 24.31 -9.23
N ASN A 33 -35.85 24.69 -8.05
CA ASN A 33 -35.10 24.66 -6.79
C ASN A 33 -34.53 23.24 -6.61
N LEU A 34 -33.34 22.97 -7.16
CA LEU A 34 -32.57 21.85 -6.74
C LEU A 34 -32.27 22.08 -5.24
N PRO A 35 -32.62 21.15 -4.36
CA PRO A 35 -32.32 21.30 -2.94
C PRO A 35 -30.83 21.60 -2.83
N ALA A 36 -30.49 22.59 -2.00
CA ALA A 36 -29.11 22.97 -1.74
C ALA A 36 -28.32 21.69 -1.50
N ALA A 37 -27.32 21.44 -2.35
CA ALA A 37 -26.53 20.24 -2.27
C ALA A 37 -26.05 20.07 -0.83
N GLU A 38 -26.51 19.01 -0.17
CA GLU A 38 -26.06 18.69 1.16
C GLU A 38 -24.54 18.59 1.08
N ARG A 39 -23.85 19.48 1.80
CA ARG A 39 -22.39 19.53 1.75
C ARG A 39 -21.92 18.16 2.18
N ILE A 40 -21.07 17.52 1.37
CA ILE A 40 -20.35 16.32 1.81
C ILE A 40 -19.72 16.72 3.14
N ASP A 41 -20.03 15.97 4.19
CA ASP A 41 -19.41 16.21 5.48
C ASP A 41 -17.92 15.86 5.37
N THR A 42 -17.14 16.90 5.06
CA THR A 42 -15.68 16.80 4.92
C THR A 42 -14.99 16.55 6.26
N HIS A 43 -15.76 16.49 7.35
CA HIS A 43 -15.29 16.30 8.72
C HIS A 43 -15.68 14.95 9.30
N ALA A 44 -16.17 14.00 8.48
CA ALA A 44 -16.40 12.65 8.98
C ALA A 44 -15.09 12.09 9.54
N THR A 45 -15.12 11.76 10.83
CA THR A 45 -13.97 11.24 11.56
C THR A 45 -13.98 9.73 11.58
N THR A 46 -12.80 9.15 11.66
CA THR A 46 -12.58 7.72 11.90
C THR A 46 -11.79 7.58 13.21
N THR A 47 -12.18 6.63 14.04
CA THR A 47 -11.44 6.35 15.27
C THR A 47 -10.16 5.59 14.95
N ILE A 48 -9.03 6.13 15.39
CA ILE A 48 -7.75 5.43 15.43
C ILE A 48 -7.38 5.08 16.87
N VAL A 49 -6.65 3.98 17.02
CA VAL A 49 -6.09 3.53 18.29
C VAL A 49 -4.58 3.66 18.23
N THR A 50 -4.00 4.41 19.17
CA THR A 50 -2.54 4.54 19.29
C THR A 50 -2.09 4.06 20.66
N TYR A 51 -0.86 3.58 20.72
CA TYR A 51 -0.20 3.15 21.96
C TYR A 51 1.04 3.99 22.17
N LEU A 52 1.23 4.47 23.41
CA LEU A 52 2.41 5.25 23.81
C LEU A 52 2.99 4.68 25.11
N PRO A 53 4.32 4.63 25.23
CA PRO A 53 4.94 4.18 26.48
C PRO A 53 4.62 5.15 27.62
N SER A 54 4.33 4.61 28.80
CA SER A 54 4.21 5.41 30.02
C SER A 54 5.56 5.99 30.45
N VAL A 55 5.56 7.16 31.10
CA VAL A 55 6.78 7.84 31.56
C VAL A 55 7.62 6.97 32.53
N ASP A 56 6.96 6.10 33.30
CA ASP A 56 7.63 5.15 34.21
C ASP A 56 8.06 3.84 33.52
N ASN A 57 7.87 3.71 32.19
CA ASN A 57 8.22 2.54 31.37
C ASN A 57 7.53 1.23 31.80
N ARG A 58 6.37 1.29 32.46
CA ARG A 58 5.69 0.10 32.97
C ARG A 58 4.66 -0.48 32.02
N GLN A 59 4.03 0.36 31.19
CA GLN A 59 2.93 -0.08 30.34
C GLN A 59 2.80 0.78 29.08
N LEU A 60 2.15 0.23 28.06
CA LEU A 60 1.61 1.00 26.94
C LEU A 60 0.27 1.61 27.34
N ILE A 61 0.15 2.91 27.13
CA ILE A 61 -1.10 3.66 27.31
C ILE A 61 -1.82 3.70 25.98
N GLN A 62 -2.97 3.03 25.92
CA GLN A 62 -3.85 3.08 24.77
C GLN A 62 -4.60 4.41 24.74
N ARG A 63 -4.66 5.03 23.56
CA ARG A 63 -5.47 6.21 23.26
C ARG A 63 -6.35 5.95 22.06
N SER A 64 -7.62 6.31 22.19
CA SER A 64 -8.54 6.34 21.05
C SER A 64 -8.80 7.79 20.68
N ARG A 65 -8.64 8.13 19.42
CA ARG A 65 -8.85 9.49 18.90
C ARG A 65 -9.66 9.42 17.63
N GLU A 66 -10.62 10.32 17.52
CA GLU A 66 -11.26 10.60 16.25
C GLU A 66 -10.37 11.53 15.42
N MET A 67 -10.13 11.16 14.17
CA MET A 67 -9.39 11.99 13.23
C MET A 67 -10.03 11.97 11.85
N VAL A 68 -9.86 13.05 11.13
CA VAL A 68 -10.13 13.08 9.69
C VAL A 68 -8.90 12.50 9.00
N VAL A 69 -9.07 11.40 8.26
CA VAL A 69 -7.97 10.85 7.46
C VAL A 69 -7.63 11.86 6.36
N PRO A 70 -6.37 12.33 6.26
CA PRO A 70 -5.98 13.26 5.21
C PRO A 70 -6.26 12.72 3.82
N GLU A 71 -6.52 13.63 2.88
CA GLU A 71 -6.75 13.26 1.48
C GLU A 71 -5.58 12.46 0.91
N GLY A 72 -5.88 11.38 0.21
CA GLY A 72 -4.88 10.50 -0.40
C GLY A 72 -4.12 9.58 0.58
N GLN A 73 -4.41 9.63 1.89
CA GLN A 73 -3.80 8.73 2.87
C GLN A 73 -4.74 7.58 3.23
N MET A 74 -4.13 6.44 3.55
CA MET A 74 -4.81 5.31 4.15
C MET A 74 -4.90 5.47 5.66
N LEU A 75 -5.93 4.88 6.27
CA LEU A 75 -6.13 4.92 7.73
C LEU A 75 -4.88 4.48 8.51
N LEU A 76 -4.26 3.37 8.10
CA LEU A 76 -3.06 2.85 8.75
C LEU A 76 -1.89 3.83 8.66
N GLN A 77 -1.66 4.43 7.49
CA GLN A 77 -0.62 5.43 7.30
C GLN A 77 -0.86 6.66 8.20
N ALA A 78 -2.10 7.15 8.24
CA ALA A 78 -2.47 8.27 9.08
C ALA A 78 -2.28 7.96 10.57
N ALA A 79 -2.61 6.74 11.00
CA ALA A 79 -2.39 6.29 12.40
C ALA A 79 -0.91 6.26 12.75
N ILE A 80 -0.05 5.74 11.87
CA ILE A 80 1.41 5.68 12.08
C ILE A 80 2.02 7.09 12.10
N VAL A 81 1.67 7.94 11.14
CA VAL A 81 2.15 9.34 11.08
C VAL A 81 1.73 10.09 12.34
N ASN A 82 0.49 9.93 12.78
CA ASN A 82 0.00 10.54 14.03
C ASN A 82 0.80 10.04 15.24
N LEU A 83 1.00 8.72 15.36
CA LEU A 83 1.78 8.12 16.45
C LEU A 83 3.22 8.66 16.51
N LEU A 84 3.91 8.70 15.37
CA LEU A 84 5.31 9.16 15.30
C LEU A 84 5.44 10.67 15.57
N SER A 85 4.40 11.46 15.34
CA SER A 85 4.36 12.89 15.62
C SER A 85 4.05 13.25 17.09
N GLU A 86 3.63 12.27 17.90
CA GLU A 86 3.32 12.50 19.30
C GLU A 86 4.58 12.89 20.10
N THR A 87 4.52 14.01 20.79
CA THR A 87 5.65 14.53 21.62
C THR A 87 5.66 13.99 23.04
N GLY A 88 4.65 13.19 23.39
CA GLY A 88 4.41 12.77 24.76
C GLY A 88 3.76 13.86 25.62
N ASP A 89 3.47 13.52 26.85
CA ASP A 89 2.89 14.42 27.87
C ASP A 89 3.33 14.01 29.28
N GLU A 90 2.66 14.47 30.33
CA GLU A 90 2.98 14.11 31.73
C GLU A 90 2.88 12.61 32.02
N ARG A 91 2.22 11.83 31.15
CA ARG A 91 1.96 10.41 31.35
C ARG A 91 2.67 9.52 30.33
N THR A 92 3.08 10.05 29.19
CA THR A 92 3.62 9.29 28.06
C THR A 92 4.90 9.89 27.52
N THR A 93 5.76 9.03 26.96
CA THR A 93 6.99 9.43 26.27
C THR A 93 6.84 9.31 24.75
N PRO A 94 7.56 10.15 23.97
CA PRO A 94 7.59 10.02 22.52
C PRO A 94 8.34 8.75 22.08
N LEU A 95 8.01 8.23 20.91
CA LEU A 95 8.70 7.09 20.34
C LEU A 95 10.08 7.48 19.81
N PHE A 96 11.02 6.54 19.88
CA PHE A 96 12.38 6.66 19.32
C PHE A 96 13.13 7.94 19.75
N GLY A 97 12.86 8.41 20.96
CA GLY A 97 13.45 9.64 21.49
C GLY A 97 12.83 10.93 20.96
N GLY A 98 11.78 10.86 20.16
CA GLY A 98 11.11 12.00 19.53
C GLY A 98 11.66 12.35 18.15
N GLY A 99 10.84 13.04 17.35
CA GLY A 99 11.21 13.51 16.02
C GLY A 99 11.34 12.41 14.96
N ALA A 100 10.83 11.21 15.24
CA ALA A 100 10.73 10.15 14.25
C ALA A 100 9.64 10.47 13.22
N SER A 101 9.83 10.02 11.97
CA SER A 101 8.85 10.19 10.91
C SER A 101 8.81 8.97 9.99
N LEU A 102 7.67 8.77 9.34
CA LEU A 102 7.50 7.71 8.36
C LEU A 102 8.26 8.06 7.07
N LYS A 103 9.23 7.22 6.67
CA LYS A 103 9.97 7.37 5.42
C LYS A 103 9.25 6.62 4.29
N SER A 104 8.90 5.36 4.53
CA SER A 104 8.15 4.54 3.58
C SER A 104 7.29 3.51 4.29
N MET A 105 6.22 3.09 3.63
CA MET A 105 5.33 2.05 4.11
C MET A 105 4.77 1.29 2.91
N THR A 106 4.92 -0.03 2.92
CA THR A 106 4.34 -0.91 1.90
C THR A 106 3.65 -2.08 2.59
N LYS A 107 2.35 -2.18 2.43
CA LYS A 107 1.57 -3.30 2.93
C LYS A 107 1.46 -4.36 1.82
N SER A 108 1.64 -5.61 2.18
CA SER A 108 1.40 -6.75 1.28
C SER A 108 0.75 -7.88 2.06
N ARG A 109 -0.50 -8.13 1.79
CA ARG A 109 -1.32 -9.11 2.51
C ARG A 109 -1.35 -8.81 4.03
N ASN A 110 -0.88 -9.72 4.87
CA ASN A 110 -0.78 -9.54 6.32
C ASN A 110 0.61 -9.08 6.79
N VAL A 111 1.51 -8.74 5.86
CA VAL A 111 2.85 -8.22 6.13
C VAL A 111 2.89 -6.72 5.87
N LEU A 112 3.50 -5.97 6.76
CA LEU A 112 3.81 -4.55 6.60
C LEU A 112 5.32 -4.36 6.58
N LEU A 113 5.80 -3.74 5.51
CA LEU A 113 7.17 -3.26 5.38
C LEU A 113 7.16 -1.77 5.73
N ILE A 114 7.91 -1.35 6.74
CA ILE A 114 7.93 0.04 7.21
C ILE A 114 9.36 0.51 7.46
N ASP A 115 9.73 1.66 6.91
CA ASP A 115 10.97 2.36 7.20
C ASP A 115 10.64 3.70 7.86
N ILE A 116 11.22 3.95 9.02
CA ILE A 116 11.09 5.20 9.76
C ILE A 116 12.43 5.92 9.81
N THR A 117 12.40 7.25 9.74
CA THR A 117 13.55 8.06 10.08
C THR A 117 13.53 8.40 11.57
N SER A 118 14.67 8.34 12.21
CA SER A 118 14.88 8.77 13.58
C SER A 118 16.13 9.65 13.68
N GLN A 119 16.12 10.59 14.62
CA GLN A 119 17.30 11.41 14.90
C GLN A 119 18.44 10.58 15.54
N LEU A 120 18.09 9.47 16.18
CA LEU A 120 19.05 8.53 16.76
C LEU A 120 19.29 7.39 15.77
N ALA A 121 20.55 7.04 15.57
CA ALA A 121 20.92 5.79 14.91
C ALA A 121 20.48 4.59 15.77
N LEU A 122 20.20 3.45 15.13
CA LEU A 122 19.70 2.25 15.82
C LEU A 122 20.65 1.79 16.93
N GLU A 123 21.96 1.85 16.69
CA GLU A 123 23.00 1.45 17.65
C GLU A 123 23.16 2.42 18.82
N ALA A 124 22.70 3.66 18.65
CA ALA A 124 22.76 4.70 19.69
C ALA A 124 21.50 4.75 20.54
N MET A 125 20.47 3.98 20.21
CA MET A 125 19.23 3.92 20.99
C MET A 125 19.43 3.10 22.26
N ASP A 126 18.92 3.61 23.37
CA ASP A 126 18.75 2.82 24.58
C ASP A 126 17.81 1.63 24.32
N GLU A 127 18.21 0.43 24.76
CA GLU A 127 17.49 -0.80 24.45
C GLU A 127 16.07 -0.81 25.02
N GLN A 128 15.83 -0.22 26.18
CA GLN A 128 14.49 -0.10 26.75
C GLN A 128 13.63 0.89 25.95
N MET A 129 14.21 2.00 25.51
CA MET A 129 13.56 2.96 24.64
C MET A 129 13.16 2.30 23.31
N LEU A 130 14.07 1.51 22.71
CA LEU A 130 13.81 0.79 21.48
C LEU A 130 12.67 -0.22 21.67
N LEU A 131 12.75 -1.07 22.71
CA LEU A 131 11.70 -2.04 23.03
C LEU A 131 10.33 -1.35 23.18
N ASN A 132 10.27 -0.30 23.98
CA ASN A 132 9.04 0.44 24.28
C ASN A 132 8.45 1.07 22.99
N SER A 133 9.32 1.69 22.16
CA SER A 133 8.91 2.34 20.92
C SER A 133 8.40 1.33 19.88
N VAL A 134 9.13 0.23 19.72
CA VAL A 134 8.73 -0.86 18.82
C VAL A 134 7.41 -1.49 19.28
N SER A 135 7.27 -1.77 20.58
CA SER A 135 6.01 -2.29 21.14
C SER A 135 4.82 -1.38 20.88
N ALA A 136 5.01 -0.06 21.06
CA ALA A 136 3.98 0.93 20.80
C ALA A 136 3.59 0.99 19.30
N LEU A 137 4.58 0.99 18.41
CA LEU A 137 4.37 1.01 16.96
C LEU A 137 3.62 -0.26 16.51
N VAL A 138 4.08 -1.43 16.91
CA VAL A 138 3.49 -2.72 16.52
C VAL A 138 2.05 -2.84 16.99
N ASN A 139 1.78 -2.52 18.27
CA ASN A 139 0.42 -2.58 18.80
C ASN A 139 -0.50 -1.54 18.15
N THR A 140 0.01 -0.38 17.75
CA THR A 140 -0.76 0.61 17.00
C THR A 140 -1.11 0.09 15.60
N VAL A 141 -0.16 -0.53 14.89
CA VAL A 141 -0.40 -1.12 13.57
C VAL A 141 -1.44 -2.23 13.63
N THR A 142 -1.29 -3.16 14.55
CA THR A 142 -2.21 -4.32 14.68
C THR A 142 -3.61 -3.92 15.15
N ALA A 143 -3.73 -2.85 15.95
CA ALA A 143 -5.04 -2.33 16.37
C ALA A 143 -5.82 -1.62 15.24
N ASN A 144 -5.14 -1.07 14.24
CA ASN A 144 -5.77 -0.31 13.15
C ASN A 144 -5.82 -1.07 11.82
N SER A 145 -5.35 -2.31 11.77
CA SER A 145 -5.28 -3.08 10.52
C SER A 145 -5.34 -4.58 10.77
N LYS A 146 -5.40 -5.35 9.67
CA LYS A 146 -5.27 -6.82 9.70
C LYS A 146 -3.82 -7.28 9.46
N VAL A 147 -2.85 -6.39 9.65
CA VAL A 147 -1.43 -6.74 9.60
C VAL A 147 -1.10 -7.60 10.81
N GLU A 148 -0.40 -8.70 10.58
CA GLU A 148 0.04 -9.63 11.62
C GLU A 148 1.56 -9.57 11.81
N TYR A 149 2.29 -9.26 10.74
CA TYR A 149 3.74 -9.28 10.68
C TYR A 149 4.28 -7.94 10.19
N ILE A 150 5.23 -7.38 10.93
CA ILE A 150 5.80 -6.07 10.62
C ILE A 150 7.31 -6.21 10.47
N HIS A 151 7.82 -5.86 9.29
CA HIS A 151 9.24 -5.72 9.07
C HIS A 151 9.63 -4.25 9.20
N LEU A 152 10.52 -3.95 10.14
CA LEU A 152 10.88 -2.58 10.52
C LEU A 152 12.32 -2.28 10.13
N TRP A 153 12.48 -1.19 9.36
CA TRP A 153 13.74 -0.48 9.19
C TRP A 153 13.73 0.82 9.99
N ILE A 154 14.88 1.20 10.55
CA ILE A 154 15.11 2.48 11.19
C ILE A 154 16.30 3.13 10.49
N ASN A 155 16.09 4.27 9.83
CA ASN A 155 17.07 4.93 8.97
C ASN A 155 17.64 4.02 7.86
N GLY A 156 16.80 3.11 7.32
CA GLY A 156 17.19 2.14 6.29
C GLY A 156 17.88 0.87 6.82
N GLN A 157 18.19 0.79 8.13
CA GLN A 157 18.78 -0.39 8.76
C GLN A 157 17.68 -1.28 9.33
N ALA A 158 17.66 -2.55 8.96
CA ALA A 158 16.67 -3.51 9.44
C ALA A 158 16.89 -3.81 10.94
N LEU A 159 15.78 -3.92 11.68
CA LEU A 159 15.83 -4.33 13.07
C LEU A 159 16.26 -5.81 13.16
N ALA A 160 17.42 -6.07 13.74
CA ALA A 160 17.87 -7.43 14.01
C ALA A 160 17.07 -8.08 15.14
N SER A 161 16.74 -9.37 14.98
CA SER A 161 16.03 -10.15 16.01
C SER A 161 16.88 -10.32 17.26
N ARG A 162 16.32 -9.95 18.43
CA ARG A 162 16.97 -10.13 19.74
C ARG A 162 15.97 -10.08 20.89
N GLY A 163 16.17 -10.91 21.90
CA GLY A 163 15.29 -10.95 23.07
C GLY A 163 13.85 -11.28 22.71
N VAL A 164 12.93 -10.35 22.95
CA VAL A 164 11.52 -10.47 22.53
C VAL A 164 11.22 -9.75 21.22
N LEU A 165 12.17 -9.00 20.68
CA LEU A 165 12.04 -8.38 19.37
C LEU A 165 12.49 -9.35 18.28
N THR A 166 11.56 -9.82 17.46
CA THR A 166 11.83 -10.67 16.31
C THR A 166 11.57 -9.90 15.02
N ASN A 167 12.19 -10.32 13.94
CA ASN A 167 11.89 -9.80 12.63
C ASN A 167 11.38 -10.95 11.74
N PRO A 168 10.14 -10.90 11.22
CA PRO A 168 9.15 -9.82 11.41
C PRO A 168 8.59 -9.77 12.84
N LEU A 169 8.20 -8.57 13.25
CA LEU A 169 7.57 -8.30 14.53
C LEU A 169 6.10 -8.74 14.50
N THR A 170 5.62 -9.21 15.64
CA THR A 170 4.20 -9.45 15.91
C THR A 170 3.74 -8.59 17.10
N SER A 171 2.45 -8.58 17.42
CA SER A 171 1.95 -7.84 18.57
C SER A 171 2.68 -8.25 19.86
N LEU A 172 3.01 -7.28 20.69
CA LEU A 172 3.75 -7.45 21.94
C LEU A 172 2.88 -7.15 23.13
N ASP A 173 3.26 -7.65 24.33
CA ASP A 173 2.54 -7.36 25.55
C ASP A 173 2.56 -5.85 25.83
N THR A 174 1.45 -5.34 26.35
CA THR A 174 1.31 -3.95 26.78
C THR A 174 1.91 -3.67 28.16
N ASN A 175 2.23 -4.72 28.93
CA ASN A 175 2.97 -4.64 30.19
C ASN A 175 4.48 -4.54 29.89
N LEU A 176 4.97 -3.32 29.74
CA LEU A 176 6.38 -3.06 29.40
C LEU A 176 7.36 -3.49 30.49
N GLU A 177 6.96 -3.46 31.77
CA GLU A 177 7.83 -3.89 32.87
C GLU A 177 8.13 -5.38 32.77
N GLN A 178 7.11 -6.21 32.54
CA GLN A 178 7.27 -7.63 32.36
C GLN A 178 7.99 -7.96 31.03
N LEU A 179 7.63 -7.25 29.97
CA LEU A 179 8.25 -7.41 28.66
C LEU A 179 9.75 -7.10 28.72
N TRP A 180 10.15 -6.04 29.44
CA TRP A 180 11.55 -5.67 29.65
C TRP A 180 12.35 -6.73 30.40
N ILE A 181 11.77 -7.31 31.48
CA ILE A 181 12.41 -8.39 32.22
C ILE A 181 12.67 -9.59 31.31
N LEU A 182 11.68 -9.94 30.50
CA LEU A 182 11.77 -11.06 29.57
C LEU A 182 12.79 -10.79 28.46
N HIS A 183 12.75 -9.58 27.91
CA HIS A 183 13.68 -9.12 26.88
C HIS A 183 15.13 -9.23 27.36
N LYS A 184 15.44 -8.69 28.51
CA LYS A 184 16.79 -8.77 29.11
C LYS A 184 17.24 -10.20 29.34
N TYR A 185 16.36 -11.05 29.87
CA TYR A 185 16.68 -12.46 30.11
C TYR A 185 17.16 -13.15 28.85
N TYR A 186 16.42 -13.00 27.73
CA TYR A 186 16.80 -13.64 26.45
C TYR A 186 17.99 -12.94 25.79
N MET A 187 18.14 -11.62 25.94
CA MET A 187 19.32 -10.91 25.47
C MET A 187 20.61 -11.40 26.16
N GLU A 188 20.59 -11.57 27.49
CA GLU A 188 21.71 -12.09 28.26
C GLU A 188 22.03 -13.55 27.93
N ALA A 189 21.02 -14.35 27.57
CA ALA A 189 21.19 -15.74 27.10
C ALA A 189 21.69 -15.82 25.65
N GLY A 190 21.64 -14.74 24.90
CA GLY A 190 21.90 -14.74 23.45
C GLY A 190 20.83 -15.49 22.64
N GLU A 191 19.61 -15.54 23.16
CA GLU A 191 18.47 -16.27 22.61
C GLU A 191 17.33 -15.33 22.25
N ILE A 192 16.40 -15.87 21.45
CA ILE A 192 15.10 -15.24 21.16
C ILE A 192 14.05 -15.91 22.05
N SER A 193 13.09 -15.14 22.56
CA SER A 193 11.99 -15.67 23.36
C SER A 193 11.22 -16.77 22.60
N PRO A 194 10.95 -17.93 23.23
CA PRO A 194 10.19 -19.00 22.59
C PRO A 194 8.76 -18.63 22.18
N ASP A 195 8.18 -17.61 22.85
CA ASP A 195 6.86 -17.08 22.49
C ASP A 195 6.91 -16.21 21.20
N GLN A 196 8.12 -15.85 20.78
CA GLN A 196 8.41 -15.11 19.55
C GLN A 196 9.21 -16.01 18.62
N SER A 197 8.54 -16.64 17.67
CA SER A 197 9.22 -17.45 16.68
C SER A 197 9.75 -16.57 15.54
N GLU A 198 11.05 -16.69 15.28
CA GLU A 198 11.64 -16.03 14.11
C GLU A 198 11.04 -16.65 12.83
N ARG A 199 10.50 -15.81 11.97
CA ARG A 199 9.92 -16.21 10.68
C ARG A 199 10.66 -15.54 9.54
N GLN A 200 10.64 -16.15 8.40
CA GLN A 200 11.16 -15.51 7.19
C GLN A 200 10.06 -14.75 6.48
N VAL A 201 10.38 -13.56 5.98
CA VAL A 201 9.55 -12.83 5.02
C VAL A 201 9.97 -13.30 3.63
N LEU A 202 9.06 -13.95 2.93
CA LEU A 202 9.25 -14.52 1.60
C LEU A 202 8.48 -13.68 0.58
N PHE A 203 8.97 -13.64 -0.65
CA PHE A 203 8.32 -12.90 -1.72
C PHE A 203 8.00 -13.84 -2.89
N TYR A 204 6.79 -13.70 -3.37
CA TYR A 204 6.21 -14.46 -4.49
C TYR A 204 5.69 -13.50 -5.54
N THR A 205 5.36 -13.98 -6.72
CA THR A 205 4.58 -13.19 -7.66
C THR A 205 3.09 -13.42 -7.43
N ASP A 206 2.27 -12.45 -7.83
CA ASP A 206 0.84 -12.66 -8.02
C ASP A 206 0.58 -13.62 -9.20
N ALA A 207 -0.66 -14.09 -9.34
CA ALA A 207 -1.04 -15.03 -10.39
C ALA A 207 -0.88 -14.45 -11.81
N SER A 208 -0.94 -13.13 -11.98
CA SER A 208 -0.72 -12.45 -13.27
C SER A 208 0.77 -12.33 -13.63
N GLY A 209 1.66 -12.43 -12.65
CA GLY A 209 3.10 -12.20 -12.82
C GLY A 209 3.44 -10.73 -13.05
N GLU A 210 2.65 -9.82 -12.51
CA GLU A 210 2.87 -8.37 -12.61
C GLU A 210 3.51 -7.79 -11.35
N TYR A 211 3.24 -8.37 -10.17
CA TYR A 211 3.63 -7.82 -8.87
C TYR A 211 4.30 -8.85 -7.96
N LEU A 212 4.97 -8.33 -6.93
CA LEU A 212 5.48 -9.10 -5.80
C LEU A 212 4.48 -9.05 -4.65
N LEU A 213 4.26 -10.19 -4.00
CA LEU A 213 3.46 -10.33 -2.80
C LEU A 213 4.31 -10.90 -1.67
N ALA A 214 4.28 -10.27 -0.51
CA ALA A 214 4.97 -10.75 0.67
C ALA A 214 4.15 -11.82 1.41
N SER A 215 4.84 -12.77 2.02
CA SER A 215 4.27 -13.77 2.92
C SER A 215 5.22 -14.01 4.08
N ALA A 216 4.73 -13.98 5.31
CA ALA A 216 5.51 -14.46 6.45
C ALA A 216 5.48 -15.99 6.43
N GLY A 217 6.66 -16.60 6.31
CA GLY A 217 6.83 -18.03 6.28
C GLY A 217 6.61 -18.70 7.65
N GLU A 218 6.70 -20.02 7.67
CA GLU A 218 6.68 -20.79 8.91
C GLU A 218 7.91 -20.47 9.79
N PRO A 219 7.83 -20.71 11.11
CA PRO A 219 8.96 -20.54 12.01
C PRO A 219 10.21 -21.27 11.53
N VAL A 220 11.35 -20.63 11.67
CA VAL A 220 12.62 -21.15 11.14
C VAL A 220 13.48 -21.71 12.26
N THR A 221 14.00 -22.93 12.06
CA THR A 221 15.14 -23.42 12.84
C THR A 221 16.39 -23.13 12.04
N ARG A 222 17.28 -22.29 12.56
CA ARG A 222 18.53 -21.92 11.88
C ARG A 222 19.45 -23.12 11.78
N SER A 223 19.70 -23.61 10.57
CA SER A 223 20.69 -24.66 10.28
C SER A 223 21.22 -24.54 8.85
N GLY A 224 22.53 -24.67 8.65
CA GLY A 224 23.14 -24.67 7.33
C GLY A 224 23.28 -23.29 6.67
N ASN A 225 23.24 -23.24 5.33
CA ASN A 225 23.28 -22.01 4.58
C ASN A 225 21.88 -21.37 4.54
N LEU A 226 21.71 -20.31 5.33
CA LEU A 226 20.41 -19.65 5.51
C LEU A 226 19.85 -19.03 4.23
N VAL A 227 20.71 -18.55 3.33
CA VAL A 227 20.26 -17.98 2.03
C VAL A 227 19.80 -19.10 1.09
N ASP A 228 20.47 -20.25 1.11
CA ASP A 228 20.03 -21.43 0.34
C ASP A 228 18.64 -21.90 0.84
N ASP A 229 18.47 -22.03 2.14
CA ASP A 229 17.18 -22.42 2.75
C ASP A 229 16.06 -21.41 2.38
N LEU A 230 16.34 -20.11 2.43
CA LEU A 230 15.42 -19.04 2.01
C LEU A 230 14.97 -19.24 0.55
N ILE A 231 15.92 -19.47 -0.36
CA ILE A 231 15.63 -19.67 -1.79
C ILE A 231 14.84 -20.96 -2.01
N GLN A 232 15.17 -22.04 -1.31
CA GLN A 232 14.42 -23.29 -1.43
C GLN A 232 12.96 -23.15 -0.97
N ARG A 233 12.71 -22.40 0.09
CA ARG A 233 11.33 -22.09 0.56
C ARG A 233 10.55 -21.27 -0.45
N MET A 234 11.18 -20.28 -1.09
CA MET A 234 10.54 -19.46 -2.11
C MET A 234 10.16 -20.22 -3.39
N ARG A 235 10.70 -21.42 -3.61
CA ARG A 235 10.34 -22.27 -4.76
C ARG A 235 8.94 -22.86 -4.67
N GLN A 236 8.37 -22.92 -3.47
CA GLN A 236 7.06 -23.50 -3.23
C GLN A 236 6.17 -22.43 -2.60
N ALA A 237 5.16 -21.99 -3.34
CA ALA A 237 4.14 -21.12 -2.76
C ALA A 237 3.33 -21.88 -1.70
N PRO A 238 2.88 -21.21 -0.62
CA PRO A 238 2.03 -21.81 0.39
C PRO A 238 0.73 -22.37 -0.22
N ALA A 239 0.35 -23.58 0.17
CA ALA A 239 -0.82 -24.28 -0.40
C ALA A 239 -2.16 -23.59 -0.05
N ASP A 240 -2.18 -22.84 1.05
CA ASP A 240 -3.33 -22.08 1.55
C ASP A 240 -3.43 -20.66 0.96
N ALA A 241 -2.51 -20.28 0.08
CA ALA A 241 -2.45 -18.96 -0.56
C ALA A 241 -2.36 -19.11 -2.10
N PRO A 242 -3.47 -19.49 -2.76
CA PRO A 242 -3.50 -19.76 -4.21
C PRO A 242 -3.17 -18.54 -5.08
N GLU A 243 -3.23 -17.34 -4.52
CA GLU A 243 -2.83 -16.10 -5.18
C GLU A 243 -1.31 -15.94 -5.32
N LEU A 244 -0.52 -16.75 -4.60
CA LEU A 244 0.94 -16.71 -4.63
C LEU A 244 1.51 -17.71 -5.62
N VAL A 245 2.45 -17.25 -6.43
CA VAL A 245 3.19 -18.09 -7.39
C VAL A 245 4.68 -17.89 -7.16
N SER A 246 5.47 -18.97 -7.20
CA SER A 246 6.92 -18.84 -7.06
C SER A 246 7.51 -17.92 -8.13
N ALA A 247 8.25 -16.91 -7.69
CA ALA A 247 9.02 -16.05 -8.58
C ALA A 247 10.21 -16.78 -9.21
N ILE A 248 10.61 -17.94 -8.64
CA ILE A 248 11.74 -18.74 -9.11
C ILE A 248 11.23 -19.85 -10.03
N PRO A 249 11.44 -19.75 -11.34
CA PRO A 249 11.03 -20.79 -12.29
C PRO A 249 11.59 -22.16 -11.90
N SER A 250 10.78 -23.22 -12.03
CA SER A 250 11.21 -24.60 -11.72
C SER A 250 12.41 -25.08 -12.55
N THR A 251 12.62 -24.46 -13.70
CA THR A 251 13.77 -24.72 -14.60
C THR A 251 15.09 -24.11 -14.12
N LEU A 252 15.05 -23.10 -13.24
CA LEU A 252 16.24 -22.53 -12.62
C LEU A 252 16.66 -23.39 -11.42
N THR A 253 17.92 -23.78 -11.37
CA THR A 253 18.52 -24.49 -10.22
C THR A 253 19.70 -23.72 -9.68
N LEU A 254 19.95 -23.76 -8.37
CA LEU A 254 21.18 -23.20 -7.81
C LEU A 254 22.39 -23.99 -8.38
N SER A 255 23.31 -23.29 -9.03
CA SER A 255 24.53 -23.89 -9.59
C SER A 255 25.62 -24.06 -8.55
N LYS A 256 25.58 -23.25 -7.49
CA LYS A 256 26.41 -23.34 -6.28
C LYS A 256 25.67 -22.68 -5.11
N SER A 257 26.10 -23.01 -3.88
CA SER A 257 25.56 -22.37 -2.69
C SER A 257 25.76 -20.85 -2.73
N PRO A 258 24.74 -20.07 -2.31
CA PRO A 258 24.89 -18.62 -2.14
C PRO A 258 26.05 -18.27 -1.21
N GLN A 259 26.70 -17.15 -1.46
CA GLN A 259 27.85 -16.68 -0.69
C GLN A 259 27.56 -15.30 -0.13
N LEU A 260 27.90 -15.11 1.14
CA LEU A 260 27.96 -13.80 1.79
C LEU A 260 29.42 -13.41 1.86
N GLU A 261 29.77 -12.30 1.22
CA GLU A 261 31.15 -11.80 1.16
C GLU A 261 31.17 -10.34 1.65
N MET A 262 32.28 -9.97 2.28
CA MET A 262 32.54 -8.59 2.67
C MET A 262 33.49 -7.96 1.63
N THR A 263 33.11 -6.83 1.06
CA THR A 263 33.97 -6.08 0.15
C THR A 263 35.13 -5.42 0.89
N GLN A 264 36.10 -4.89 0.14
CA GLN A 264 37.22 -4.13 0.73
C GLN A 264 36.76 -2.81 1.41
N GLU A 265 35.57 -2.33 1.02
CA GLU A 265 34.94 -1.14 1.57
C GLU A 265 34.09 -1.44 2.80
N GLY A 266 33.99 -2.72 3.19
CA GLY A 266 33.24 -3.19 4.37
C GLY A 266 31.76 -3.49 4.09
N GLU A 267 31.32 -3.47 2.84
CA GLU A 267 29.95 -3.81 2.47
C GLU A 267 29.72 -5.32 2.45
N GLN A 268 28.60 -5.77 2.96
CA GLN A 268 28.16 -7.16 2.92
C GLN A 268 27.34 -7.42 1.65
N VAL A 269 27.85 -8.28 0.79
CA VAL A 269 27.24 -8.63 -0.48
C VAL A 269 26.83 -10.09 -0.51
N VAL A 270 25.56 -10.36 -0.83
CA VAL A 270 25.08 -11.73 -1.06
C VAL A 270 25.09 -12.02 -2.56
N SER A 271 25.82 -13.04 -2.96
CA SER A 271 25.84 -13.54 -4.34
C SER A 271 25.04 -14.84 -4.47
N VAL A 272 24.17 -14.91 -5.48
CA VAL A 272 23.33 -16.07 -5.78
C VAL A 272 23.52 -16.48 -7.23
N TRP A 273 23.74 -17.78 -7.47
CA TRP A 273 24.00 -18.29 -8.82
C TRP A 273 22.99 -19.37 -9.21
N PHE A 274 22.33 -19.11 -10.34
CA PHE A 274 21.44 -20.06 -10.97
C PHE A 274 22.03 -20.61 -12.27
N SER A 275 21.64 -21.84 -12.63
CA SER A 275 21.79 -22.40 -13.96
C SER A 275 20.42 -22.66 -14.57
N SER A 276 20.32 -22.41 -15.87
CA SER A 276 19.13 -22.69 -16.68
C SER A 276 19.49 -23.62 -17.83
N PRO A 277 18.85 -24.80 -17.95
CA PRO A 277 19.08 -25.68 -19.12
C PRO A 277 18.49 -25.12 -20.43
N LYS A 278 17.65 -24.08 -20.35
CA LYS A 278 17.04 -23.41 -21.51
C LYS A 278 16.96 -21.91 -21.22
N TYR A 279 17.94 -21.19 -21.76
CA TYR A 279 18.06 -19.73 -21.64
C TYR A 279 16.92 -18.95 -22.31
N GLU A 280 16.15 -19.59 -23.18
CA GLU A 280 15.31 -18.94 -24.19
C GLU A 280 14.07 -18.20 -23.70
N ASN A 281 13.70 -18.28 -22.42
CA ASN A 281 12.46 -17.67 -21.91
C ASN A 281 12.63 -16.90 -20.58
N PHE A 282 13.85 -16.52 -20.21
CA PHE A 282 14.10 -15.81 -18.97
C PHE A 282 14.60 -14.39 -19.24
N SER A 283 13.67 -13.47 -19.43
CA SER A 283 13.96 -12.07 -19.75
C SER A 283 12.79 -11.18 -19.29
N GLY A 284 12.96 -9.88 -19.38
CA GLY A 284 11.92 -8.90 -19.12
C GLY A 284 11.36 -8.98 -17.70
N GLN A 285 10.05 -8.86 -17.58
CA GLN A 285 9.35 -8.79 -16.28
C GLN A 285 9.62 -10.01 -15.37
N LYS A 286 9.76 -11.21 -15.93
CA LYS A 286 10.01 -12.42 -15.11
C LYS A 286 11.38 -12.37 -14.45
N ALA A 287 12.41 -11.90 -15.16
CA ALA A 287 13.74 -11.74 -14.60
C ALA A 287 13.77 -10.61 -13.55
N TYR A 288 13.04 -9.53 -13.79
CA TYR A 288 12.89 -8.43 -12.85
C TYR A 288 12.23 -8.88 -11.55
N LEU A 289 11.09 -9.60 -11.63
CA LEU A 289 10.36 -10.08 -10.45
C LEU A 289 11.13 -11.16 -9.69
N LEU A 290 11.86 -12.06 -10.38
CA LEU A 290 12.76 -13.00 -9.70
C LEU A 290 13.84 -12.24 -8.92
N ALA A 291 14.50 -11.27 -9.55
CA ALA A 291 15.50 -10.46 -8.90
C ALA A 291 14.94 -9.71 -7.69
N GLY A 292 13.76 -9.12 -7.86
CA GLY A 292 13.04 -8.43 -6.78
C GLY A 292 12.66 -9.35 -5.63
N ALA A 293 12.08 -10.51 -5.92
CA ALA A 293 11.67 -11.47 -4.88
C ALA A 293 12.86 -11.93 -4.02
N ILE A 294 13.97 -12.28 -4.65
CA ILE A 294 15.18 -12.74 -3.96
C ILE A 294 15.81 -11.59 -3.17
N THR A 295 15.98 -10.42 -3.78
CA THR A 295 16.56 -9.25 -3.13
C THR A 295 15.74 -8.83 -1.92
N MET A 296 14.43 -8.66 -2.08
CA MET A 296 13.53 -8.27 -0.99
C MET A 296 13.56 -9.31 0.15
N ALA A 297 13.54 -10.62 -0.18
CA ALA A 297 13.63 -11.67 0.82
C ALA A 297 14.97 -11.62 1.57
N ILE A 298 16.09 -11.42 0.89
CA ILE A 298 17.41 -11.29 1.53
C ILE A 298 17.42 -10.08 2.46
N TYR A 299 17.02 -8.91 2.02
CA TYR A 299 17.00 -7.71 2.84
C TYR A 299 16.08 -7.81 4.07
N CYS A 300 14.96 -8.52 3.94
CA CYS A 300 14.06 -8.73 5.08
C CYS A 300 14.60 -9.74 6.11
N ASN A 301 15.45 -10.68 5.72
CA ASN A 301 15.90 -11.76 6.60
C ASN A 301 17.37 -11.65 7.03
N PHE A 302 18.15 -10.78 6.39
CA PHE A 302 19.58 -10.55 6.69
C PHE A 302 19.82 -9.05 6.83
N PRO A 303 19.70 -8.49 8.03
CA PRO A 303 19.69 -7.04 8.27
C PRO A 303 21.00 -6.34 7.93
N ASP A 304 22.10 -7.07 7.88
CA ASP A 304 23.44 -6.51 7.65
C ASP A 304 23.86 -6.54 6.15
N VAL A 305 22.97 -6.97 5.24
CA VAL A 305 23.28 -7.06 3.81
C VAL A 305 23.07 -5.71 3.13
N ASP A 306 24.13 -5.23 2.49
CA ASP A 306 24.14 -3.94 1.76
C ASP A 306 23.69 -4.10 0.30
N SER A 307 23.98 -5.24 -0.34
CA SER A 307 23.57 -5.48 -1.72
C SER A 307 23.50 -6.96 -2.10
N VAL A 308 22.80 -7.23 -3.21
CA VAL A 308 22.61 -8.59 -3.74
C VAL A 308 23.08 -8.64 -5.20
N LEU A 309 23.82 -9.70 -5.55
CA LEU A 309 24.22 -10.03 -6.91
C LEU A 309 23.56 -11.35 -7.33
N ILE A 310 22.81 -11.34 -8.41
CA ILE A 310 22.16 -12.55 -8.92
C ILE A 310 22.71 -12.88 -10.30
N TYR A 311 23.19 -14.11 -10.45
CA TYR A 311 23.74 -14.62 -11.70
C TYR A 311 22.85 -15.73 -12.25
N VAL A 312 22.61 -15.69 -13.57
CA VAL A 312 21.98 -16.77 -14.33
C VAL A 312 22.95 -17.19 -15.43
N ASP A 313 23.39 -18.45 -15.42
CA ASP A 313 24.41 -18.99 -16.32
C ASP A 313 25.67 -18.10 -16.40
N ASN A 314 26.16 -17.66 -15.22
CA ASN A 314 27.30 -16.76 -15.01
C ASN A 314 27.15 -15.35 -15.56
N ARG A 315 25.95 -14.91 -15.91
CA ARG A 315 25.66 -13.52 -16.29
C ARG A 315 24.86 -12.86 -15.20
N LEU A 316 25.18 -11.62 -14.85
CA LEU A 316 24.37 -10.82 -13.94
C LEU A 316 22.95 -10.65 -14.49
N VAL A 317 21.95 -10.82 -13.63
CA VAL A 317 20.55 -10.64 -13.98
C VAL A 317 20.29 -9.23 -14.51
N THR A 318 21.02 -8.23 -14.01
CA THR A 318 20.96 -6.83 -14.46
C THR A 318 21.48 -6.61 -15.88
N SER A 319 22.23 -7.56 -16.44
CA SER A 319 22.74 -7.53 -17.82
C SER A 319 21.89 -8.33 -18.81
N LEU A 320 20.77 -8.92 -18.36
CA LEU A 320 19.89 -9.68 -19.25
C LEU A 320 19.12 -8.74 -20.18
N PRO A 321 18.81 -9.18 -21.43
CA PRO A 321 18.04 -8.37 -22.38
C PRO A 321 16.61 -8.15 -21.86
N ASP A 322 16.02 -7.00 -22.24
CA ASP A 322 14.65 -6.61 -21.95
C ASP A 322 14.32 -6.49 -20.44
N VAL A 323 15.34 -6.39 -19.58
CA VAL A 323 15.18 -6.10 -18.15
C VAL A 323 15.66 -4.68 -17.89
N ASN A 324 14.77 -3.86 -17.36
CA ASN A 324 15.09 -2.47 -17.05
C ASN A 324 15.32 -2.32 -15.54
N PHE A 325 16.57 -2.35 -15.11
CA PHE A 325 16.95 -2.04 -13.74
C PHE A 325 17.34 -0.56 -13.63
N PRO A 326 17.00 0.11 -12.51
CA PRO A 326 17.21 1.56 -12.37
C PRO A 326 18.65 2.01 -12.49
N SER A 327 19.62 1.22 -12.01
CA SER A 327 21.08 1.47 -12.17
C SER A 327 21.92 0.38 -11.49
N GLY A 328 23.13 0.15 -12.01
CA GLY A 328 24.17 -0.63 -11.35
C GLY A 328 24.08 -2.14 -11.54
N GLU A 329 25.13 -2.81 -11.05
CA GLU A 329 25.24 -4.28 -11.08
C GLU A 329 24.62 -4.93 -9.85
N SER A 330 24.69 -4.26 -8.70
CA SER A 330 24.15 -4.72 -7.42
C SER A 330 22.70 -4.28 -7.20
N LEU A 331 21.93 -5.14 -6.58
CA LEU A 331 20.49 -4.95 -6.32
C LEU A 331 20.26 -4.55 -4.86
N THR A 332 19.38 -3.58 -4.66
CA THR A 332 18.93 -3.12 -3.34
C THR A 332 17.40 -3.24 -3.20
N SER A 333 16.91 -3.30 -1.97
CA SER A 333 15.45 -3.40 -1.71
C SER A 333 14.67 -2.21 -2.27
N GLU A 334 15.23 -1.00 -2.26
CA GLU A 334 14.58 0.21 -2.74
C GLU A 334 14.17 0.11 -4.23
N MET A 335 14.93 -0.63 -5.03
CA MET A 335 14.62 -0.85 -6.45
C MET A 335 13.31 -1.58 -6.68
N PHE A 336 12.82 -2.34 -5.71
CA PHE A 336 11.69 -3.25 -5.87
C PHE A 336 10.48 -2.90 -4.99
N LEU A 337 10.57 -1.92 -4.09
CA LEU A 337 9.45 -1.53 -3.23
C LEU A 337 8.19 -1.17 -4.04
N SER A 338 8.37 -0.51 -5.19
CA SER A 338 7.26 -0.17 -6.09
C SER A 338 6.63 -1.39 -6.79
N SER A 339 7.30 -2.53 -6.79
CA SER A 339 6.76 -3.78 -7.35
C SER A 339 6.01 -4.61 -6.33
N VAL A 340 6.11 -4.28 -5.04
CA VAL A 340 5.38 -4.96 -3.98
C VAL A 340 3.95 -4.43 -3.95
N ALA A 341 2.98 -5.34 -4.10
CA ALA A 341 1.55 -5.06 -4.13
C ALA A 341 0.83 -5.56 -2.88
N ASP A 342 -0.37 -5.07 -2.68
CA ASP A 342 -1.33 -5.63 -1.72
C ASP A 342 -2.55 -6.22 -2.43
N MET A 343 -3.25 -7.11 -1.74
CA MET A 343 -4.48 -7.69 -2.24
C MET A 343 -5.65 -6.73 -2.07
N THR A 344 -6.29 -6.43 -3.16
CA THR A 344 -7.45 -5.54 -3.25
C THR A 344 -8.70 -6.33 -3.59
N THR A 345 -9.79 -6.07 -2.88
CA THR A 345 -11.09 -6.68 -3.18
C THR A 345 -11.83 -5.84 -4.21
N LEU A 346 -12.10 -6.43 -5.36
CA LEU A 346 -12.91 -5.87 -6.44
C LEU A 346 -14.23 -6.63 -6.52
N TYR A 347 -15.28 -5.97 -6.96
CA TYR A 347 -16.60 -6.59 -7.11
C TYR A 347 -17.04 -6.58 -8.56
N PHE A 348 -17.05 -7.74 -9.21
CA PHE A 348 -17.48 -7.90 -10.60
C PHE A 348 -18.87 -8.53 -10.72
N PRO A 349 -19.67 -8.13 -11.73
CA PRO A 349 -20.92 -8.80 -12.05
C PRO A 349 -20.68 -10.24 -12.46
N HIS A 350 -21.56 -11.14 -12.04
CA HIS A 350 -21.52 -12.55 -12.39
C HIS A 350 -22.75 -12.92 -13.23
N GLN A 351 -22.53 -13.40 -14.44
CA GLN A 351 -23.56 -13.62 -15.45
C GLN A 351 -24.68 -14.57 -15.02
N GLN A 352 -24.33 -15.66 -14.31
CA GLN A 352 -25.29 -16.69 -13.94
C GLN A 352 -26.17 -16.30 -12.76
N THR A 353 -25.64 -15.50 -11.84
CA THR A 353 -26.34 -15.18 -10.58
C THR A 353 -26.98 -13.80 -10.57
N GLY A 354 -26.59 -12.91 -11.50
CA GLY A 354 -27.02 -11.51 -11.52
C GLY A 354 -26.61 -10.73 -10.26
N LYS A 355 -25.54 -11.19 -9.58
CA LYS A 355 -24.98 -10.58 -8.37
C LYS A 355 -23.53 -10.19 -8.59
N LEU A 356 -22.97 -9.48 -7.60
CA LEU A 356 -21.55 -9.15 -7.55
C LEU A 356 -20.78 -10.25 -6.83
N VAL A 357 -19.65 -10.65 -7.40
CA VAL A 357 -18.70 -11.58 -6.80
C VAL A 357 -17.43 -10.83 -6.42
N ALA A 358 -16.92 -11.10 -5.22
CA ALA A 358 -15.66 -10.55 -4.74
C ALA A 358 -14.48 -11.27 -5.39
N VAL A 359 -13.59 -10.52 -6.02
CA VAL A 359 -12.34 -10.98 -6.62
C VAL A 359 -11.19 -10.34 -5.88
N GLN A 360 -10.18 -11.13 -5.49
CA GLN A 360 -8.95 -10.62 -4.91
C GLN A 360 -7.94 -10.42 -6.03
N ARG A 361 -7.39 -9.21 -6.14
CA ARG A 361 -6.39 -8.88 -7.16
C ARG A 361 -5.23 -8.11 -6.53
N ALA A 362 -4.01 -8.44 -6.92
CA ALA A 362 -2.84 -7.67 -6.52
C ALA A 362 -2.86 -6.30 -7.20
N THR A 363 -2.66 -5.25 -6.42
CA THR A 363 -2.59 -3.88 -6.92
C THR A 363 -1.45 -3.12 -6.25
N ASN A 364 -0.71 -2.33 -7.03
CA ASN A 364 0.36 -1.51 -6.49
C ASN A 364 -0.21 -0.43 -5.56
N GLN A 365 0.47 -0.21 -4.43
CA GLN A 365 0.08 0.76 -3.40
C GLN A 365 1.02 1.98 -3.33
N SER A 366 2.05 2.03 -4.17
CA SER A 366 3.06 3.10 -4.10
C SER A 366 2.55 4.46 -4.54
N ASP A 367 1.33 4.54 -5.07
CA ASP A 367 0.80 5.79 -5.58
C ASP A 367 -0.27 6.37 -4.64
N THR A 368 -0.30 7.67 -4.51
CA THR A 368 -1.24 8.47 -3.70
C THR A 368 -2.71 8.23 -4.05
N SER A 369 -2.99 7.39 -5.02
CA SER A 369 -4.31 7.10 -5.56
C SER A 369 -4.68 5.61 -5.55
N GLN A 370 -4.52 4.94 -4.42
CA GLN A 370 -4.93 3.54 -4.27
C GLN A 370 -6.42 3.31 -4.62
N LEU A 371 -7.28 4.29 -4.34
CA LEU A 371 -8.69 4.22 -4.72
C LEU A 371 -8.87 4.33 -6.23
N ARG A 372 -8.04 5.11 -6.92
CA ARG A 372 -8.07 5.22 -8.39
C ARG A 372 -7.72 3.88 -9.03
N VAL A 373 -6.65 3.22 -8.56
CA VAL A 373 -6.24 1.90 -9.09
C VAL A 373 -7.39 0.88 -9.00
N ARG A 374 -8.18 0.89 -7.91
CA ARG A 374 -9.34 0.01 -7.76
C ARG A 374 -10.40 0.25 -8.83
N VAL A 375 -10.67 1.51 -9.17
CA VAL A 375 -11.64 1.86 -10.24
C VAL A 375 -11.05 1.54 -11.61
N ASP A 376 -9.78 1.80 -11.85
CA ASP A 376 -9.10 1.43 -13.10
C ASP A 376 -9.13 -0.09 -13.33
N GLU A 377 -8.91 -0.89 -12.28
CA GLU A 377 -9.02 -2.35 -12.35
C GLU A 377 -10.46 -2.85 -12.63
N LEU A 378 -11.47 -2.16 -12.08
CA LEU A 378 -12.87 -2.44 -12.47
C LEU A 378 -13.14 -2.12 -13.94
N ILE A 379 -12.57 -1.02 -14.47
CA ILE A 379 -12.68 -0.64 -15.90
C ILE A 379 -11.94 -1.66 -16.77
N ARG A 380 -10.76 -2.11 -16.34
CA ARG A 380 -9.98 -3.16 -17.03
C ARG A 380 -10.80 -4.44 -17.21
N GLY A 381 -11.68 -4.76 -16.26
CA GLY A 381 -12.54 -5.92 -16.28
C GLY A 381 -11.89 -7.22 -15.79
N PRO A 382 -12.58 -8.36 -15.92
CA PRO A 382 -12.07 -9.66 -15.50
C PRO A 382 -10.79 -10.06 -16.26
N LEU A 383 -9.84 -10.69 -15.55
CA LEU A 383 -8.58 -11.16 -16.13
C LEU A 383 -8.66 -12.63 -16.58
N ALA A 384 -7.76 -12.98 -17.50
CA ALA A 384 -7.57 -14.38 -17.87
C ALA A 384 -7.12 -15.19 -16.64
N GLY A 385 -7.83 -16.27 -16.32
CA GLY A 385 -7.58 -17.09 -15.13
C GLY A 385 -8.54 -16.83 -13.96
N GLU A 386 -9.29 -15.73 -13.98
CA GLU A 386 -10.41 -15.52 -13.07
C GLU A 386 -11.64 -16.33 -13.52
N ASP A 387 -12.71 -16.36 -12.72
CA ASP A 387 -13.92 -17.07 -13.05
C ASP A 387 -14.51 -16.59 -14.40
N SER A 388 -14.70 -17.51 -15.33
CA SER A 388 -15.20 -17.23 -16.67
C SER A 388 -16.64 -16.70 -16.72
N ALA A 389 -17.39 -16.80 -15.64
CA ALA A 389 -18.73 -16.25 -15.50
C ALA A 389 -18.75 -14.78 -15.05
N LEU A 390 -17.60 -14.20 -14.71
CA LEU A 390 -17.48 -12.77 -14.44
C LEU A 390 -17.64 -11.96 -15.73
N THR A 391 -18.26 -10.79 -15.60
CA THR A 391 -18.46 -9.85 -16.70
C THR A 391 -17.93 -8.47 -16.34
N TYR A 392 -17.74 -7.64 -17.36
CA TYR A 392 -17.32 -6.26 -17.17
C TYR A 392 -18.31 -5.50 -16.29
N ALA A 393 -17.79 -4.74 -15.33
CA ALA A 393 -18.58 -3.85 -14.49
C ALA A 393 -19.08 -2.64 -15.29
N PHE A 394 -18.27 -2.13 -16.21
CA PHE A 394 -18.59 -0.97 -17.03
C PHE A 394 -19.07 -1.37 -18.43
N SER A 395 -19.86 -0.49 -19.05
CA SER A 395 -20.26 -0.62 -20.45
C SER A 395 -19.05 -0.52 -21.37
N VAL A 396 -19.10 -1.21 -22.50
CA VAL A 396 -18.08 -1.09 -23.55
C VAL A 396 -18.05 0.36 -24.05
N GLY A 397 -16.89 0.99 -24.01
CA GLY A 397 -16.69 2.38 -24.39
C GLY A 397 -16.23 3.27 -23.24
N ILE A 398 -16.35 2.81 -21.98
CA ILE A 398 -15.72 3.45 -20.81
C ILE A 398 -14.30 2.88 -20.64
N THR A 399 -13.32 3.77 -20.56
CA THR A 399 -11.89 3.46 -20.44
C THR A 399 -11.29 4.17 -19.22
N SER A 400 -10.06 3.84 -18.85
CA SER A 400 -9.34 4.54 -17.77
C SER A 400 -9.11 6.03 -18.06
N GLN A 401 -9.20 6.46 -19.31
CA GLN A 401 -9.14 7.90 -19.67
C GLN A 401 -10.41 8.65 -19.28
N ASP A 402 -11.52 7.94 -19.10
CA ASP A 402 -12.80 8.52 -18.67
C ASP A 402 -12.87 8.68 -17.16
N LEU A 403 -11.93 8.11 -16.41
CA LEU A 403 -11.78 8.34 -14.98
C LEU A 403 -10.92 9.59 -14.74
N ILE A 404 -11.54 10.74 -14.50
CA ILE A 404 -10.85 12.02 -14.29
C ILE A 404 -10.09 11.99 -12.96
N SER A 405 -10.78 11.69 -11.86
CA SER A 405 -10.17 11.62 -10.54
C SER A 405 -10.90 10.68 -9.59
N VAL A 406 -10.17 10.17 -8.58
CA VAL A 406 -10.74 9.52 -7.41
C VAL A 406 -10.05 10.12 -6.19
N GLN A 407 -10.84 10.69 -5.30
CA GLN A 407 -10.38 11.37 -4.09
C GLN A 407 -11.11 10.82 -2.88
N SER A 408 -10.54 10.97 -1.69
CA SER A 408 -11.21 10.59 -0.45
C SER A 408 -11.09 11.70 0.58
N GLN A 409 -12.22 12.02 1.21
CA GLN A 409 -12.27 12.97 2.32
C GLN A 409 -13.37 12.58 3.28
N GLY A 410 -13.08 12.55 4.57
CA GLY A 410 -14.07 12.30 5.61
C GLY A 410 -14.86 10.99 5.39
N GLY A 411 -14.19 9.90 5.02
CA GLY A 411 -14.81 8.61 4.75
C GLY A 411 -15.65 8.53 3.48
N CYS A 412 -15.69 9.60 2.67
CA CYS A 412 -16.35 9.61 1.38
C CYS A 412 -15.32 9.52 0.26
N ALA A 413 -15.43 8.52 -0.59
CA ALA A 413 -14.70 8.48 -1.86
C ALA A 413 -15.52 9.23 -2.93
N THR A 414 -14.90 10.16 -3.63
CA THR A 414 -15.50 10.90 -4.76
C THR A 414 -14.86 10.39 -6.04
N VAL A 415 -15.66 9.81 -6.92
CA VAL A 415 -15.24 9.30 -8.22
C VAL A 415 -15.78 10.21 -9.30
N ASN A 416 -14.89 10.84 -10.06
CA ASN A 416 -15.26 11.77 -11.12
C ASN A 416 -14.95 11.18 -12.47
N PHE A 417 -15.97 11.09 -13.32
CA PHE A 417 -15.87 10.57 -14.67
C PHE A 417 -16.03 11.69 -15.71
N SER A 418 -15.58 11.43 -16.94
CA SER A 418 -15.88 12.25 -18.11
C SER A 418 -17.35 12.11 -18.53
N SER A 419 -17.79 12.96 -19.44
CA SER A 419 -19.15 12.90 -20.05
C SER A 419 -19.46 11.56 -20.75
N ASN A 420 -18.45 10.77 -21.08
CA ASN A 420 -18.64 9.42 -21.63
C ASN A 420 -19.37 8.50 -20.64
N PHE A 421 -19.23 8.73 -19.34
CA PHE A 421 -19.97 7.97 -18.32
C PHE A 421 -21.49 8.10 -18.54
N GLU A 422 -22.01 9.31 -18.81
CA GLU A 422 -23.42 9.53 -19.14
C GLU A 422 -23.78 8.91 -20.50
N SER A 423 -22.89 9.06 -21.50
CA SER A 423 -23.13 8.58 -22.86
C SER A 423 -23.23 7.05 -22.96
N TYR A 424 -22.47 6.32 -22.14
CA TYR A 424 -22.44 4.86 -22.10
C TYR A 424 -23.17 4.29 -20.88
N TYR A 425 -23.97 5.10 -20.19
CA TYR A 425 -24.73 4.67 -19.01
C TYR A 425 -25.73 3.58 -19.38
N PRO A 426 -25.84 2.47 -18.59
CA PRO A 426 -26.74 1.38 -18.90
C PRO A 426 -28.22 1.82 -18.87
N THR A 427 -28.96 1.45 -19.88
CA THR A 427 -30.43 1.63 -19.92
C THR A 427 -31.20 0.52 -19.21
N ASP A 428 -30.54 -0.61 -18.97
CA ASP A 428 -31.06 -1.75 -18.22
C ASP A 428 -30.85 -1.53 -16.72
N PRO A 429 -31.90 -1.49 -15.90
CA PRO A 429 -31.79 -1.22 -14.46
C PRO A 429 -30.94 -2.25 -13.69
N ASP A 430 -30.90 -3.50 -14.14
CA ASP A 430 -30.06 -4.51 -13.48
C ASP A 430 -28.57 -4.30 -13.80
N LYS A 431 -28.24 -3.94 -15.02
CA LYS A 431 -26.88 -3.58 -15.42
C LYS A 431 -26.43 -2.29 -14.75
N GLU A 432 -27.30 -1.28 -14.68
CA GLU A 432 -27.04 -0.06 -13.93
C GLU A 432 -26.69 -0.37 -12.47
N ARG A 433 -27.54 -1.16 -11.79
CA ARG A 433 -27.35 -1.55 -10.41
C ARG A 433 -26.02 -2.28 -10.19
N LEU A 434 -25.67 -3.22 -11.07
CA LEU A 434 -24.43 -3.95 -11.01
C LEU A 434 -23.22 -3.02 -11.22
N MET A 435 -23.25 -2.12 -12.22
CA MET A 435 -22.19 -1.17 -12.47
C MET A 435 -21.96 -0.22 -11.27
N ILE A 436 -23.01 0.42 -10.80
CA ILE A 436 -22.90 1.38 -9.69
C ILE A 436 -22.40 0.71 -8.41
N TYR A 437 -22.97 -0.44 -8.05
CA TYR A 437 -22.54 -1.13 -6.84
C TYR A 437 -21.25 -1.92 -6.99
N SER A 438 -20.74 -2.19 -8.20
CA SER A 438 -19.35 -2.60 -8.40
C SER A 438 -18.40 -1.51 -7.91
N ILE A 439 -18.63 -0.26 -8.27
CA ILE A 439 -17.83 0.89 -7.82
C ILE A 439 -17.96 1.08 -6.30
N VAL A 440 -19.20 1.17 -5.82
CA VAL A 440 -19.49 1.47 -4.41
C VAL A 440 -18.94 0.37 -3.49
N ASN A 441 -19.22 -0.91 -3.78
CA ASN A 441 -18.78 -2.02 -2.93
C ASN A 441 -17.25 -2.21 -2.99
N THR A 442 -16.62 -1.95 -4.13
CA THR A 442 -15.17 -1.99 -4.28
C THR A 442 -14.50 -0.91 -3.43
N LEU A 443 -14.93 0.34 -3.54
CA LEU A 443 -14.32 1.43 -2.78
C LEU A 443 -14.59 1.33 -1.28
N THR A 444 -15.79 0.92 -0.89
CA THR A 444 -16.14 0.69 0.52
C THR A 444 -15.60 -0.63 1.10
N SER A 445 -14.82 -1.41 0.34
CA SER A 445 -14.00 -2.49 0.91
C SER A 445 -12.77 -1.95 1.64
N GLU A 446 -12.39 -0.71 1.35
CA GLU A 446 -11.37 0.02 2.10
C GLU A 446 -11.95 0.50 3.44
N PRO A 447 -11.34 0.14 4.59
CA PRO A 447 -11.88 0.45 5.91
C PRO A 447 -12.10 1.94 6.19
N SER A 448 -11.32 2.81 5.54
CA SER A 448 -11.45 4.26 5.69
C SER A 448 -12.62 4.86 4.88
N ILE A 449 -13.26 4.08 3.99
CA ILE A 449 -14.32 4.55 3.09
C ILE A 449 -15.65 3.89 3.47
N ASN A 450 -16.64 4.71 3.79
CA ASN A 450 -17.99 4.25 4.16
C ASN A 450 -19.08 4.63 3.15
N ARG A 451 -18.78 5.57 2.22
CA ARG A 451 -19.70 6.03 1.18
C ARG A 451 -18.95 6.49 -0.06
N VAL A 452 -19.64 6.53 -1.20
CA VAL A 452 -19.07 6.90 -2.50
C VAL A 452 -19.98 7.91 -3.20
N GLN A 453 -19.42 9.05 -3.61
CA GLN A 453 -20.08 10.03 -4.47
C GLN A 453 -19.58 9.86 -5.90
N ILE A 454 -20.50 9.79 -6.86
CA ILE A 454 -20.19 9.79 -8.28
C ILE A 454 -20.42 11.19 -8.84
N LEU A 455 -19.45 11.70 -9.60
CA LEU A 455 -19.50 12.95 -10.33
C LEU A 455 -19.28 12.69 -11.82
N VAL A 456 -19.77 13.62 -12.65
CA VAL A 456 -19.45 13.69 -14.07
C VAL A 456 -19.04 15.13 -14.39
N GLU A 457 -17.83 15.31 -14.94
CA GLU A 457 -17.25 16.63 -15.23
C GLU A 457 -17.33 17.58 -14.00
N ASP A 458 -16.88 17.07 -12.83
CA ASP A 458 -16.89 17.76 -11.54
C ASP A 458 -18.30 18.17 -11.04
N ARG A 459 -19.36 17.68 -11.67
CA ARG A 459 -20.75 17.98 -11.30
C ARG A 459 -21.42 16.77 -10.66
N ARG A 460 -22.20 17.00 -9.63
CA ARG A 460 -23.14 15.99 -9.14
C ARG A 460 -24.18 15.73 -10.22
N VAL A 461 -24.42 14.47 -10.47
CA VAL A 461 -25.47 14.01 -11.38
C VAL A 461 -26.66 13.52 -10.56
N GLY A 462 -27.86 13.73 -11.08
CA GLY A 462 -29.07 13.13 -10.52
C GLY A 462 -29.22 11.68 -10.92
N ALA A 463 -30.45 11.21 -11.11
CA ALA A 463 -30.70 9.89 -11.66
C ALA A 463 -30.39 9.90 -13.17
N LEU A 464 -29.38 9.10 -13.58
CA LEU A 464 -29.13 8.81 -15.00
C LEU A 464 -30.00 7.66 -15.48
N GLY A 465 -30.43 6.80 -14.57
CA GLY A 465 -31.35 5.68 -14.73
C GLY A 465 -32.28 5.56 -13.56
N ALA A 466 -32.33 4.39 -12.92
CA ALA A 466 -33.18 4.10 -11.76
C ALA A 466 -32.54 4.49 -10.42
N ILE A 467 -31.22 4.66 -10.37
CA ILE A 467 -30.46 4.97 -9.14
C ILE A 467 -30.24 6.49 -9.05
N ASP A 468 -30.63 7.05 -7.90
CA ASP A 468 -30.34 8.45 -7.58
C ASP A 468 -28.86 8.60 -7.15
N LEU A 469 -28.07 9.31 -7.94
CA LEU A 469 -26.65 9.60 -7.72
C LEU A 469 -26.41 10.97 -7.08
N THR A 470 -27.47 11.70 -6.75
CA THR A 470 -27.37 13.05 -6.16
C THR A 470 -26.60 13.03 -4.83
N ASN A 471 -26.82 11.98 -4.03
CA ASN A 471 -26.21 11.80 -2.72
C ASN A 471 -25.19 10.64 -2.73
N PRO A 472 -24.20 10.66 -1.81
CA PRO A 472 -23.28 9.55 -1.67
C PRO A 472 -23.99 8.23 -1.37
N LEU A 473 -23.58 7.18 -2.06
CA LEU A 473 -24.10 5.82 -1.90
C LEU A 473 -23.28 5.05 -0.85
N ILE A 474 -23.95 4.19 -0.10
CA ILE A 474 -23.33 3.29 0.88
C ILE A 474 -23.24 1.88 0.31
N ARG A 475 -22.38 1.07 0.92
CA ARG A 475 -22.21 -0.35 0.58
C ARG A 475 -23.56 -1.08 0.54
N ASN A 476 -23.76 -1.90 -0.48
CA ASN A 476 -24.92 -2.77 -0.60
C ASN A 476 -24.50 -4.25 -0.51
N PRO A 477 -24.55 -4.86 0.68
CA PRO A 477 -24.19 -6.27 0.84
C PRO A 477 -25.23 -7.23 0.23
N GLY A 478 -26.48 -6.78 0.04
CA GLY A 478 -27.56 -7.62 -0.51
C GLY A 478 -27.37 -8.05 -1.96
N ILE A 479 -26.58 -7.29 -2.71
CA ILE A 479 -26.25 -7.60 -4.12
C ILE A 479 -24.99 -8.49 -4.25
N ILE A 480 -24.24 -8.71 -3.16
CA ILE A 480 -23.05 -9.54 -3.17
C ILE A 480 -23.46 -11.02 -3.07
N GLN A 481 -22.86 -11.86 -3.87
CA GLN A 481 -23.00 -13.30 -3.76
C GLN A 481 -22.28 -13.74 -2.47
N ALA A 482 -22.98 -14.43 -1.58
CA ALA A 482 -22.32 -15.08 -0.45
C ALA A 482 -21.35 -16.15 -1.00
N ASN A 483 -20.13 -16.18 -0.48
CA ASN A 483 -19.23 -17.30 -0.74
C ASN A 483 -19.91 -18.58 -0.23
N PRO A 484 -19.87 -19.66 -1.03
CA PRO A 484 -20.47 -20.94 -0.66
C PRO A 484 -19.81 -21.55 0.58
#